data_5653654c284d1a606c21d5b5530a5479
#
_entry.id   5653654c284d1a606c21d5b5530a5479
#
_cell.length_a   1.000
_cell.length_b   1.000
_cell.length_c   1.000
_cell.angle_alpha   90.00
_cell.angle_beta   90.00
_cell.angle_gamma   90.00
#
_symmetry.space_group_name_H-M   'P 1'
#
loop_
_entity.id
_entity.type
_entity.pdbx_description
1 polymer ?
#
loop_
_entity_poly.entity_id
_entity_poly.type
_entity_poly.pdbx_seq_one_letter_code
_entity_poly.pdbx_strand_id
1 'polypeptide(L)'
;SFVVEPFRIPSESMLPTLLKGDFILVSKFAYGLRLPVLNTKIIGNGQPERGDVAVFRYPREPTVAYIKRVVGLPGDVVEYHAKQLRINGQPVPLTSMPDNPGEPGYRQFEERLGAVTHRIQVLDDNRWGLVGFWPEIQVSREPDGAVSWKYQVPAGHYFVMGDNRDNSSDSRVWGPLPEENLLG
;
A
#
# COMPACT_ATOMS: atom_id res chain seq x y z
N SER A 1 -8.34 -21.75 18.87
CA SER A 1 -9.59 -21.30 18.25
C SER A 1 -9.31 -20.21 17.24
N PHE A 2 -9.88 -20.33 16.06
CA PHE A 2 -9.81 -19.28 15.06
C PHE A 2 -10.84 -18.20 15.40
N VAL A 3 -10.37 -16.98 15.66
CA VAL A 3 -11.24 -15.83 15.70
C VAL A 3 -11.13 -15.14 14.34
N VAL A 4 -12.21 -15.21 13.56
CA VAL A 4 -12.33 -14.55 12.27
C VAL A 4 -13.25 -13.36 12.45
N GLU A 5 -12.76 -12.15 12.14
CA GLU A 5 -13.56 -10.93 12.20
C GLU A 5 -13.83 -10.41 10.79
N PRO A 6 -15.08 -10.03 10.49
CA PRO A 6 -15.39 -9.35 9.25
C PRO A 6 -14.85 -7.91 9.32
N PHE A 7 -14.25 -7.48 8.22
CA PHE A 7 -13.77 -6.12 8.05
C PHE A 7 -14.36 -5.57 6.75
N ARG A 8 -15.03 -4.43 6.84
CA ARG A 8 -15.58 -3.76 5.67
C ARG A 8 -14.58 -2.74 5.15
N ILE A 9 -14.31 -2.78 3.85
CA ILE A 9 -13.38 -1.85 3.20
C ILE A 9 -13.99 -0.43 3.22
N PRO A 10 -13.36 0.53 3.94
CA PRO A 10 -13.99 1.83 4.20
C PRO A 10 -13.75 2.87 3.10
N SER A 11 -12.81 2.63 2.18
CA SER A 11 -12.37 3.64 1.21
C SER A 11 -11.96 3.02 -0.13
N GLU A 12 -11.64 3.90 -1.07
CA GLU A 12 -11.18 3.52 -2.41
C GLU A 12 -9.65 3.42 -2.53
N SER A 13 -8.92 3.55 -1.43
CA SER A 13 -7.45 3.59 -1.44
C SER A 13 -6.79 2.31 -1.94
N MET A 14 -7.50 1.19 -1.92
CA MET A 14 -7.01 -0.11 -2.39
C MET A 14 -7.56 -0.51 -3.75
N LEU A 15 -8.20 0.41 -4.49
CA LEU A 15 -8.56 0.16 -5.88
C LEU A 15 -7.29 -0.08 -6.72
N PRO A 16 -7.32 -0.96 -7.70
CA PRO A 16 -8.43 -1.79 -8.13
C PRO A 16 -8.55 -3.13 -7.40
N THR A 17 -7.74 -3.37 -6.38
CA THR A 17 -7.65 -4.66 -5.68
C THR A 17 -8.87 -4.92 -4.80
N LEU A 18 -9.26 -3.93 -4.00
CA LEU A 18 -10.39 -4.01 -3.07
C LEU A 18 -11.31 -2.83 -3.31
N LEU A 19 -12.61 -3.11 -3.42
CA LEU A 19 -13.64 -2.10 -3.63
C LEU A 19 -14.18 -1.59 -2.31
N LYS A 20 -14.52 -0.29 -2.27
CA LYS A 20 -15.22 0.28 -1.11
C LYS A 20 -16.52 -0.48 -0.86
N GLY A 21 -16.72 -0.90 0.38
CA GLY A 21 -17.90 -1.65 0.80
C GLY A 21 -17.74 -3.16 0.74
N ASP A 22 -16.68 -3.69 0.12
CA ASP A 22 -16.36 -5.12 0.16
C ASP A 22 -16.12 -5.58 1.59
N PHE A 23 -16.49 -6.83 1.87
CA PHE A 23 -16.17 -7.48 3.13
C PHE A 23 -14.99 -8.42 2.94
N ILE A 24 -14.07 -8.39 3.89
CA ILE A 24 -12.99 -9.36 4.01
C ILE A 24 -13.06 -10.01 5.39
N LEU A 25 -12.53 -11.22 5.49
CA LEU A 25 -12.40 -11.92 6.75
C LEU A 25 -10.94 -11.88 7.19
N VAL A 26 -10.70 -11.32 8.38
CA VAL A 26 -9.37 -11.23 8.95
C VAL A 26 -9.25 -12.24 10.07
N SER A 27 -8.29 -13.14 9.96
CA SER A 27 -7.98 -14.10 11.02
C SER A 27 -6.94 -13.49 11.96
N LYS A 28 -7.27 -13.42 13.24
CA LYS A 28 -6.34 -12.90 14.26
C LYS A 28 -5.15 -13.81 14.52
N PHE A 29 -5.24 -15.09 14.15
CA PHE A 29 -4.23 -16.09 14.52
C PHE A 29 -3.64 -16.85 13.34
N ALA A 30 -4.02 -16.53 12.11
CA ALA A 30 -3.52 -17.21 10.94
C ALA A 30 -2.57 -16.32 10.14
N TYR A 31 -1.59 -16.94 9.53
CA TYR A 31 -0.62 -16.31 8.65
C TYR A 31 -1.24 -15.94 7.30
N GLY A 32 -2.17 -15.02 7.31
CA GLY A 32 -2.76 -14.49 6.09
C GLY A 32 -3.92 -15.33 5.57
N LEU A 33 -5.00 -14.63 5.29
CA LEU A 33 -6.17 -15.15 4.61
C LEU A 33 -6.05 -14.81 3.13
N ARG A 34 -6.17 -15.81 2.26
CA ARG A 34 -6.31 -15.55 0.83
C ARG A 34 -7.80 -15.44 0.52
N LEU A 35 -8.17 -14.33 -0.10
CA LEU A 35 -9.53 -14.20 -0.63
C LEU A 35 -9.67 -15.13 -1.83
N PRO A 36 -10.65 -16.06 -1.85
CA PRO A 36 -10.78 -17.04 -2.93
C PRO A 36 -10.96 -16.39 -4.31
N VAL A 37 -11.59 -15.22 -4.37
CA VAL A 37 -11.92 -14.53 -5.61
C VAL A 37 -10.73 -13.72 -6.14
N LEU A 38 -9.87 -13.20 -5.26
CA LEU A 38 -8.77 -12.28 -5.62
C LEU A 38 -7.39 -12.87 -5.40
N ASN A 39 -7.29 -14.03 -4.80
CA ASN A 39 -6.02 -14.69 -4.41
C ASN A 39 -5.07 -13.73 -3.67
N THR A 40 -5.61 -12.80 -2.91
CA THR A 40 -4.87 -11.79 -2.17
C THR A 40 -4.63 -12.26 -0.74
N LYS A 41 -3.37 -12.30 -0.34
CA LYS A 41 -3.00 -12.62 1.03
C LYS A 41 -3.15 -11.38 1.90
N ILE A 42 -4.00 -11.48 2.94
CA ILE A 42 -4.23 -10.41 3.92
C ILE A 42 -3.71 -10.89 5.26
N ILE A 43 -2.83 -10.09 5.87
CA ILE A 43 -2.21 -10.40 7.15
C ILE A 43 -2.80 -9.51 8.23
N GLY A 44 -3.34 -10.13 9.30
CA GLY A 44 -3.80 -9.43 10.49
C GLY A 44 -2.69 -9.30 11.54
N ASN A 45 -1.86 -10.33 11.68
CA ASN A 45 -0.72 -10.32 12.58
C ASN A 45 0.45 -11.13 11.99
N GLY A 46 1.59 -11.13 12.67
CA GLY A 46 2.79 -11.84 12.24
C GLY A 46 3.77 -10.92 11.52
N GLN A 47 4.69 -11.53 10.75
CA GLN A 47 5.67 -10.78 9.97
C GLN A 47 5.23 -10.70 8.52
N PRO A 48 4.75 -9.53 8.07
CA PRO A 48 4.38 -9.38 6.68
C PRO A 48 5.61 -9.41 5.76
N GLU A 49 5.37 -9.89 4.55
CA GLU A 49 6.34 -9.85 3.46
C GLU A 49 5.99 -8.71 2.50
N ARG A 50 6.95 -8.30 1.66
CA ARG A 50 6.66 -7.32 0.61
C ARG A 50 5.56 -7.82 -0.30
N GLY A 51 4.59 -6.95 -0.55
CA GLY A 51 3.43 -7.28 -1.37
C GLY A 51 2.22 -7.76 -0.59
N ASP A 52 2.36 -8.13 0.68
CA ASP A 52 1.23 -8.52 1.51
C ASP A 52 0.29 -7.34 1.77
N VAL A 53 -0.99 -7.62 1.83
CA VAL A 53 -1.98 -6.65 2.31
C VAL A 53 -2.14 -6.84 3.81
N ALA A 54 -1.97 -5.76 4.57
CA ALA A 54 -2.05 -5.77 6.02
C ALA A 54 -3.24 -4.96 6.52
N VAL A 55 -3.90 -5.48 7.55
CA VAL A 55 -4.88 -4.75 8.36
C VAL A 55 -4.19 -4.35 9.65
N PHE A 56 -4.31 -3.09 10.02
CA PHE A 56 -3.58 -2.54 11.17
C PHE A 56 -4.36 -1.40 11.82
N ARG A 57 -3.91 -1.03 13.03
CA ARG A 57 -4.42 0.15 13.74
C ARG A 57 -3.74 1.39 13.21
N TYR A 58 -4.55 2.37 12.82
CA TYR A 58 -4.02 3.63 12.31
C TYR A 58 -3.17 4.33 13.38
N PRO A 59 -1.89 4.67 13.10
CA PRO A 59 -1.00 5.18 14.15
C PRO A 59 -1.45 6.49 14.80
N ARG A 60 -2.12 7.36 14.05
CA ARG A 60 -2.63 8.65 14.59
C ARG A 60 -3.94 8.50 15.35
N GLU A 61 -4.67 7.41 15.13
CA GLU A 61 -5.97 7.13 15.76
C GLU A 61 -6.15 5.61 15.87
N PRO A 62 -5.56 4.96 16.91
CA PRO A 62 -5.48 3.51 16.99
C PRO A 62 -6.82 2.77 17.12
N THR A 63 -7.91 3.48 17.37
CA THR A 63 -9.26 2.91 17.36
C THR A 63 -9.79 2.65 15.95
N VAL A 64 -9.14 3.23 14.94
CA VAL A 64 -9.52 3.08 13.54
C VAL A 64 -8.62 2.04 12.88
N ALA A 65 -9.22 1.06 12.20
CA ALA A 65 -8.50 0.07 11.41
C ALA A 65 -8.31 0.55 9.97
N TYR A 66 -7.09 0.37 9.47
CA TYR A 66 -6.71 0.66 8.08
C TYR A 66 -6.29 -0.62 7.38
N ILE A 67 -6.38 -0.61 6.06
CA ILE A 67 -5.89 -1.67 5.19
C ILE A 67 -5.03 -1.06 4.09
N LYS A 68 -3.80 -1.54 3.96
CA LYS A 68 -2.82 -1.10 2.96
C LYS A 68 -1.91 -2.25 2.55
N ARG A 69 -1.16 -2.05 1.49
CA ARG A 69 -0.16 -3.01 1.03
C ARG A 69 1.20 -2.70 1.63
N VAL A 70 1.88 -3.74 2.11
CA VAL A 70 3.26 -3.63 2.60
C VAL A 70 4.20 -3.51 1.41
N VAL A 71 4.88 -2.38 1.33
CA VAL A 71 5.83 -2.05 0.27
C VAL A 71 7.27 -2.18 0.76
N GLY A 72 7.56 -1.69 1.95
CA GLY A 72 8.89 -1.73 2.55
C GLY A 72 8.90 -2.46 3.89
N LEU A 73 9.92 -3.30 4.07
CA LEU A 73 10.23 -4.00 5.33
C LEU A 73 11.19 -3.15 6.17
N PRO A 74 11.35 -3.47 7.47
CA PRO A 74 12.36 -2.79 8.29
C PRO A 74 13.73 -2.77 7.63
N GLY A 75 14.35 -1.60 7.54
CA GLY A 75 15.66 -1.40 6.92
C GLY A 75 15.65 -1.17 5.40
N ASP A 76 14.54 -1.42 4.73
CA ASP A 76 14.45 -1.18 3.28
C ASP A 76 14.56 0.30 2.93
N VAL A 77 15.21 0.58 1.81
CA VAL A 77 15.19 1.89 1.17
C VAL A 77 14.12 1.88 0.09
N VAL A 78 13.07 2.66 0.29
CA VAL A 78 11.95 2.80 -0.64
C VAL A 78 12.12 4.10 -1.41
N GLU A 79 12.07 4.02 -2.73
CA GLU A 79 12.12 5.18 -3.62
C GLU A 79 10.93 5.16 -4.57
N TYR A 80 10.52 6.34 -5.00
CA TYR A 80 9.41 6.50 -5.94
C TYR A 80 9.79 7.57 -6.97
N HIS A 81 9.81 7.17 -8.22
CA HIS A 81 10.18 8.07 -9.31
C HIS A 81 9.29 7.77 -10.52
N ALA A 82 8.73 8.80 -11.11
CA ALA A 82 7.81 8.67 -12.25
C ALA A 82 6.71 7.60 -12.00
N LYS A 83 6.17 7.59 -10.79
CA LYS A 83 5.12 6.66 -10.32
C LYS A 83 5.52 5.18 -10.32
N GLN A 84 6.81 4.92 -10.27
CA GLN A 84 7.38 3.58 -10.12
C GLN A 84 8.19 3.47 -8.84
N LEU A 85 7.95 2.40 -8.10
CA LEU A 85 8.72 2.05 -6.90
C LEU A 85 10.09 1.50 -7.27
N ARG A 86 11.03 1.76 -6.37
CA ARG A 86 12.34 1.11 -6.34
C ARG A 86 12.60 0.69 -4.90
N ILE A 87 13.00 -0.55 -4.70
CA ILE A 87 13.29 -1.10 -3.37
C ILE A 87 14.76 -1.54 -3.33
N ASN A 88 15.51 -0.97 -2.38
CA ASN A 88 16.95 -1.25 -2.24
C ASN A 88 17.71 -1.10 -3.56
N GLY A 89 17.39 -0.06 -4.31
CA GLY A 89 18.02 0.25 -5.58
C GLY A 89 17.51 -0.53 -6.80
N GLN A 90 16.58 -1.47 -6.62
CA GLN A 90 16.05 -2.28 -7.71
C GLN A 90 14.65 -1.78 -8.12
N PRO A 91 14.42 -1.47 -9.41
CA PRO A 91 13.10 -1.11 -9.88
C PRO A 91 12.10 -2.24 -9.64
N VAL A 92 10.92 -1.88 -9.16
CA VAL A 92 9.79 -2.81 -9.04
C VAL A 92 9.13 -2.91 -10.42
N PRO A 93 9.07 -4.12 -11.03
CA PRO A 93 8.54 -4.25 -12.38
C PRO A 93 7.08 -3.80 -12.50
N LEU A 94 6.82 -3.00 -13.52
CA LEU A 94 5.47 -2.57 -13.91
C LEU A 94 5.16 -3.04 -15.32
N THR A 95 3.96 -3.56 -15.51
CA THR A 95 3.41 -3.92 -16.82
C THR A 95 2.13 -3.15 -17.05
N SER A 96 2.03 -2.43 -18.17
CA SER A 96 0.82 -1.68 -18.52
C SER A 96 -0.36 -2.63 -18.72
N MET A 97 -1.50 -2.27 -18.16
CA MET A 97 -2.74 -3.01 -18.26
C MET A 97 -3.80 -2.14 -18.98
N PRO A 98 -4.86 -2.76 -19.54
CA PRO A 98 -5.96 -1.99 -20.11
C PRO A 98 -6.57 -1.05 -19.08
N ASP A 99 -6.87 0.18 -19.49
CA ASP A 99 -7.53 1.16 -18.62
C ASP A 99 -8.96 0.71 -18.29
N ASN A 100 -9.42 1.09 -17.10
CA ASN A 100 -10.80 0.86 -16.70
C ASN A 100 -11.68 2.02 -17.15
N PRO A 101 -12.67 1.79 -18.05
CA PRO A 101 -13.57 2.85 -18.47
C PRO A 101 -14.40 3.47 -17.35
N GLY A 102 -14.58 2.74 -16.23
CA GLY A 102 -15.26 3.24 -15.03
C GLY A 102 -14.42 4.18 -14.17
N GLU A 103 -13.13 4.31 -14.49
CA GLU A 103 -12.19 5.16 -13.75
C GLU A 103 -11.43 6.08 -14.73
N PRO A 104 -12.10 7.05 -15.35
CA PRO A 104 -11.45 7.92 -16.34
C PRO A 104 -10.38 8.77 -15.68
N GLY A 105 -9.26 8.95 -16.39
CA GLY A 105 -8.10 9.70 -15.88
C GLY A 105 -7.12 8.87 -15.08
N TYR A 106 -7.41 7.60 -14.83
CA TYR A 106 -6.49 6.67 -14.20
C TYR A 106 -5.94 5.66 -15.21
N ARG A 107 -4.67 5.30 -15.03
CA ARG A 107 -4.01 4.20 -15.72
C ARG A 107 -3.78 3.05 -14.76
N GLN A 108 -3.91 1.83 -15.26
CA GLN A 108 -3.66 0.63 -14.48
C GLN A 108 -2.37 -0.05 -14.91
N PHE A 109 -1.66 -0.56 -13.92
CA PHE A 109 -0.45 -1.37 -14.11
C PHE A 109 -0.54 -2.62 -13.24
N GLU A 110 0.12 -3.66 -13.71
CA GLU A 110 0.47 -4.80 -12.89
C GLU A 110 1.84 -4.54 -12.29
N GLU A 111 1.94 -4.61 -10.98
CA GLU A 111 3.17 -4.38 -10.22
C GLU A 111 3.61 -5.69 -9.56
N ARG A 112 4.88 -6.02 -9.72
CA ARG A 112 5.46 -7.20 -9.07
C ARG A 112 6.30 -6.78 -7.87
N LEU A 113 5.77 -7.03 -6.68
CA LEU A 113 6.37 -6.66 -5.40
C LEU A 113 6.75 -7.91 -4.63
N GLY A 114 8.04 -8.26 -4.62
CA GLY A 114 8.50 -9.55 -4.11
C GLY A 114 7.91 -10.70 -4.92
N ALA A 115 7.27 -11.64 -4.23
CA ALA A 115 6.59 -12.77 -4.87
C ALA A 115 5.14 -12.45 -5.29
N VAL A 116 4.67 -11.23 -5.02
CA VAL A 116 3.28 -10.84 -5.25
C VAL A 116 3.16 -10.01 -6.52
N THR A 117 2.27 -10.41 -7.40
CA THR A 117 1.84 -9.63 -8.56
C THR A 117 0.44 -9.11 -8.29
N HIS A 118 0.24 -7.82 -8.40
CA HIS A 118 -1.04 -7.17 -8.12
C HIS A 118 -1.24 -5.95 -9.01
N ARG A 119 -2.45 -5.44 -9.06
CA ARG A 119 -2.77 -4.23 -9.84
C ARG A 119 -2.66 -2.98 -8.98
N ILE A 120 -2.21 -1.92 -9.62
CA ILE A 120 -2.25 -0.55 -9.09
C ILE A 120 -2.94 0.34 -10.10
N GLN A 121 -3.44 1.49 -9.60
CA GLN A 121 -3.87 2.55 -10.50
C GLN A 121 -3.23 3.87 -10.10
N VAL A 122 -2.93 4.69 -11.10
CA VAL A 122 -2.31 6.01 -10.95
C VAL A 122 -3.04 7.02 -11.83
N LEU A 123 -3.02 8.29 -11.44
CA LEU A 123 -3.50 9.36 -12.30
C LEU A 123 -2.61 9.48 -13.54
N ASP A 124 -3.24 9.69 -14.69
CA ASP A 124 -2.57 9.81 -15.99
C ASP A 124 -1.95 11.21 -16.22
N ASP A 125 -1.47 11.81 -15.15
CA ASP A 125 -0.77 13.09 -15.19
C ASP A 125 0.21 13.20 -14.02
N ASN A 126 0.93 14.33 -13.96
CA ASN A 126 1.90 14.58 -12.91
C ASN A 126 1.29 15.14 -11.63
N ARG A 127 -0.04 15.17 -11.50
CA ARG A 127 -0.68 15.67 -10.28
C ARG A 127 -0.36 14.79 -9.10
N TRP A 128 -0.09 15.45 -8.02
CA TRP A 128 0.17 14.82 -6.74
C TRP A 128 -1.12 14.86 -5.91
N GLY A 129 -1.74 13.70 -5.72
CA GLY A 129 -3.01 13.58 -4.99
C GLY A 129 -2.89 13.66 -3.47
N LEU A 130 -1.68 13.75 -2.92
CA LEU A 130 -1.45 13.76 -1.48
C LEU A 130 -1.16 15.16 -0.96
N VAL A 131 -1.70 15.46 0.22
CA VAL A 131 -1.50 16.74 0.90
C VAL A 131 -0.36 16.60 1.91
N GLY A 132 0.86 16.86 1.44
CA GLY A 132 2.05 16.84 2.27
C GLY A 132 2.66 15.45 2.45
N PHE A 133 3.93 15.45 2.80
CA PHE A 133 4.71 14.24 3.06
C PHE A 133 5.08 14.15 4.54
N TRP A 134 5.27 12.92 5.00
CA TRP A 134 5.94 12.67 6.27
C TRP A 134 7.30 13.40 6.28
N PRO A 135 7.62 14.17 7.35
CA PRO A 135 8.77 15.08 7.31
C PRO A 135 10.13 14.44 7.06
N GLU A 136 10.29 13.17 7.40
CA GLU A 136 11.56 12.45 7.22
C GLU A 136 11.74 11.87 5.81
N ILE A 137 10.73 11.95 4.96
CA ILE A 137 10.84 11.54 3.57
C ILE A 137 11.61 12.61 2.80
N GLN A 138 12.65 12.20 2.07
CA GLN A 138 13.40 13.08 1.18
C GLN A 138 12.63 13.24 -0.12
N VAL A 139 12.14 14.44 -0.37
CA VAL A 139 11.30 14.75 -1.54
C VAL A 139 12.07 15.64 -2.51
N SER A 140 12.00 15.30 -3.79
CA SER A 140 12.53 16.08 -4.90
C SER A 140 11.43 16.41 -5.89
N ARG A 141 11.43 17.66 -6.39
CA ARG A 141 10.52 18.08 -7.46
C ARG A 141 11.32 18.26 -8.73
N GLU A 142 10.85 17.62 -9.79
CA GLU A 142 11.43 17.75 -11.11
C GLU A 142 10.90 19.01 -11.82
N PRO A 143 11.61 19.53 -12.85
CA PRO A 143 11.18 20.73 -13.58
C PRO A 143 9.80 20.60 -14.25
N ASP A 144 9.38 19.38 -14.60
CA ASP A 144 8.06 19.11 -15.19
C ASP A 144 6.93 18.99 -14.13
N GLY A 145 7.25 19.23 -12.85
CA GLY A 145 6.29 19.09 -11.74
C GLY A 145 6.18 17.70 -11.16
N ALA A 146 6.83 16.71 -11.76
CA ALA A 146 6.88 15.36 -11.19
C ALA A 146 7.56 15.36 -9.82
N VAL A 147 7.11 14.48 -8.93
CA VAL A 147 7.67 14.35 -7.59
C VAL A 147 8.31 12.99 -7.45
N SER A 148 9.57 12.99 -6.97
CA SER A 148 10.25 11.78 -6.53
C SER A 148 10.55 11.87 -5.04
N TRP A 149 10.63 10.71 -4.40
CA TRP A 149 10.95 10.68 -2.97
C TRP A 149 11.72 9.41 -2.61
N LYS A 150 12.39 9.47 -1.47
CA LYS A 150 13.20 8.39 -0.92
C LYS A 150 13.05 8.34 0.59
N TYR A 151 12.94 7.14 1.13
CA TYR A 151 12.81 6.92 2.56
C TYR A 151 13.43 5.60 2.97
N GLN A 152 14.17 5.60 4.08
CA GLN A 152 14.66 4.38 4.71
C GLN A 152 13.74 3.98 5.85
N VAL A 153 13.18 2.79 5.77
CA VAL A 153 12.24 2.27 6.78
C VAL A 153 13.00 1.95 8.07
N PRO A 154 12.61 2.52 9.22
CA PRO A 154 13.29 2.23 10.50
C PRO A 154 13.10 0.78 10.94
N ALA A 155 13.98 0.32 11.82
CA ALA A 155 13.82 -0.97 12.51
C ALA A 155 12.46 -1.01 13.22
N GLY A 156 11.81 -2.19 13.22
CA GLY A 156 10.51 -2.38 13.87
C GLY A 156 9.33 -1.72 13.17
N HIS A 157 9.51 -1.24 11.95
CA HIS A 157 8.48 -0.53 11.18
C HIS A 157 8.35 -1.08 9.78
N TYR A 158 7.19 -0.82 9.18
CA TYR A 158 6.88 -1.13 7.78
C TYR A 158 6.48 0.12 7.02
N PHE A 159 6.69 0.13 5.73
CA PHE A 159 6.19 1.18 4.85
C PHE A 159 5.04 0.62 4.03
N VAL A 160 3.87 1.22 4.16
CA VAL A 160 2.65 0.74 3.50
C VAL A 160 2.10 1.79 2.55
N MET A 161 1.53 1.33 1.44
CA MET A 161 0.90 2.18 0.43
C MET A 161 -0.41 1.57 -0.04
N GLY A 162 -1.34 2.43 -0.42
CA GLY A 162 -2.55 1.98 -1.10
C GLY A 162 -2.28 1.65 -2.57
N ASP A 163 -3.05 0.72 -3.13
CA ASP A 163 -2.94 0.35 -4.54
C ASP A 163 -3.47 1.46 -5.46
N ASN A 164 -4.42 2.25 -4.97
CA ASN A 164 -4.85 3.49 -5.62
C ASN A 164 -3.84 4.60 -5.27
N ARG A 165 -2.68 4.58 -5.93
CA ARG A 165 -1.47 5.28 -5.55
C ARG A 165 -1.63 6.79 -5.35
N ASP A 166 -2.42 7.43 -6.19
CA ASP A 166 -2.63 8.88 -6.12
C ASP A 166 -3.86 9.26 -5.29
N ASN A 167 -4.53 8.28 -4.68
CA ASN A 167 -5.70 8.50 -3.82
C ASN A 167 -5.64 7.60 -2.57
N SER A 168 -4.57 7.72 -1.82
CA SER A 168 -4.34 6.94 -0.62
C SER A 168 -3.59 7.74 0.44
N SER A 169 -4.14 7.82 1.63
CA SER A 169 -3.43 8.31 2.81
C SER A 169 -2.72 7.14 3.47
N ASP A 170 -1.41 7.10 3.33
CA ASP A 170 -0.58 5.98 3.76
C ASP A 170 0.75 6.45 4.36
N SER A 171 1.76 5.59 4.42
CA SER A 171 3.05 5.93 5.04
C SER A 171 3.72 7.17 4.44
N ARG A 172 3.39 7.53 3.20
CA ARG A 172 3.89 8.77 2.61
C ARG A 172 3.40 10.01 3.36
N VAL A 173 2.25 9.91 4.02
CA VAL A 173 1.60 11.01 4.73
C VAL A 173 1.83 10.95 6.24
N TRP A 174 1.58 9.79 6.84
CA TRP A 174 1.61 9.64 8.31
C TRP A 174 2.78 8.83 8.82
N GLY A 175 3.70 8.45 7.94
CA GLY A 175 4.97 7.83 8.34
C GLY A 175 4.95 6.31 8.39
N PRO A 176 6.05 5.74 8.89
CA PRO A 176 6.19 4.29 8.97
C PRO A 176 5.17 3.69 9.95
N LEU A 177 4.74 2.47 9.64
CA LEU A 177 3.81 1.71 10.47
C LEU A 177 4.58 0.93 11.53
N PRO A 178 4.39 1.21 12.84
CA PRO A 178 4.98 0.39 13.88
C PRO A 178 4.46 -1.04 13.84
N GLU A 179 5.33 -2.02 14.07
CA GLU A 179 4.97 -3.44 14.06
C GLU A 179 3.85 -3.77 15.06
N GLU A 180 3.82 -3.13 16.21
CA GLU A 180 2.77 -3.32 17.21
C GLU A 180 1.38 -2.88 16.76
N ASN A 181 1.27 -2.09 15.70
CA ASN A 181 0.00 -1.65 15.14
C ASN A 181 -0.65 -2.68 14.22
N LEU A 182 0.06 -3.73 13.83
CA LEU A 182 -0.54 -4.84 13.11
C LEU A 182 -1.62 -5.50 13.98
N LEU A 183 -2.80 -5.75 13.38
CA LEU A 183 -3.88 -6.36 14.11
C LEU A 183 -3.58 -7.83 14.40
N GLY A 184 -3.53 -8.13 15.67
CA GLY A 184 -3.21 -9.46 16.15
C GLY A 184 -3.57 -9.65 17.58
#